data_34a8eff7bb39431aabfb17d310b4c400
#
_entry.id   34a8eff7bb39431aabfb17d310b4c400
#
_cell.length_a   1.000
_cell.length_b   1.000
_cell.length_c   1.000
_cell.angle_alpha   90.00
_cell.angle_beta   90.00
_cell.angle_gamma   90.00
#
_symmetry.space_group_name_H-M   'P 1'
#
loop_
_entity.id
_entity.type
_entity.pdbx_description
1 polymer ?
#
loop_
_entity_poly.entity_id
_entity_poly.type
_entity_poly.pdbx_seq_one_letter_code
_entity_poly.pdbx_strand_id
1 'polypeptide(L)'
;MISYTLTERIRTKRVINHIVSILSAHMSHFGYEQLDLPILDYADNFLIKAGDQIINQLFVFERLGQQVALRPEFTASAAHLYAKSSASGECTRWQFNGEVFENNSKNEYQRYSIGAELIGQNGILADAEIIALATTGLRKLGINEFRLSIGNAELTKLLLDTFDLDTRTQRFILQEMRQHITSGKILDNFDQYYGEDEIIRHIHTGPIDSSISIGNRTWKEVTDRISQKDKRRNDRGKFVKAVTFFDDWRSITGDPAQSFKELRRLVILRNSDLIQKLADWEKTIQLLSNFDVPESVITIKPDLARDWEYYTGIVFELAHEGLIIGGGGRFDGFI
;
A
#
# COMPACT_ATOMS: atom_id res chain seq x y z
N MET A 1 -12.41 -5.77 24.98
CA MET A 1 -12.93 -6.98 24.31
C MET A 1 -14.44 -6.83 24.22
N ILE A 2 -15.00 -6.74 23.02
CA ILE A 2 -16.46 -6.62 22.83
C ILE A 2 -17.10 -7.96 23.20
N SER A 3 -17.96 -7.95 24.20
CA SER A 3 -18.68 -9.17 24.63
C SER A 3 -19.96 -9.31 23.80
N TYR A 4 -19.93 -10.15 22.78
CA TYR A 4 -21.14 -10.52 22.05
C TYR A 4 -21.93 -11.60 22.83
N THR A 5 -23.25 -11.47 22.81
CA THR A 5 -24.13 -12.53 23.26
C THR A 5 -24.02 -13.78 22.38
N LEU A 6 -24.39 -14.95 22.87
CA LEU A 6 -24.39 -16.19 22.08
C LEU A 6 -25.25 -16.03 20.80
N THR A 7 -26.40 -15.38 20.92
CA THR A 7 -27.32 -15.14 19.80
C THR A 7 -26.65 -14.23 18.70
N GLU A 8 -25.97 -13.18 19.12
CA GLU A 8 -25.23 -12.30 18.19
C GLU A 8 -24.10 -13.05 17.48
N ARG A 9 -23.33 -13.87 18.19
CA ARG A 9 -22.28 -14.70 17.60
C ARG A 9 -22.81 -15.68 16.55
N ILE A 10 -23.95 -16.35 16.84
CA ILE A 10 -24.60 -17.26 15.89
C ILE A 10 -25.10 -16.51 14.67
N ARG A 11 -25.72 -15.35 14.85
CA ARG A 11 -26.20 -14.50 13.74
C ARG A 11 -25.05 -14.03 12.87
N THR A 12 -23.98 -13.52 13.47
CA THR A 12 -22.76 -13.08 12.75
C THR A 12 -22.17 -14.21 11.92
N LYS A 13 -22.03 -15.42 12.50
CA LYS A 13 -21.49 -16.57 11.76
C LYS A 13 -22.36 -16.97 10.57
N ARG A 14 -23.69 -16.91 10.70
CA ARG A 14 -24.61 -17.17 9.57
C ARG A 14 -24.45 -16.15 8.44
N VAL A 15 -24.33 -14.87 8.77
CA VAL A 15 -24.09 -13.80 7.80
C VAL A 15 -22.75 -14.00 7.09
N ILE A 16 -21.68 -14.27 7.84
CA ILE A 16 -20.35 -14.55 7.27
C ILE A 16 -20.43 -15.73 6.29
N ASN A 17 -21.03 -16.84 6.70
CA ASN A 17 -21.14 -18.03 5.84
C ASN A 17 -21.93 -17.74 4.55
N HIS A 18 -22.98 -16.93 4.64
CA HIS A 18 -23.75 -16.51 3.46
C HIS A 18 -22.92 -15.65 2.50
N ILE A 19 -22.22 -14.64 3.02
CA ILE A 19 -21.31 -13.79 2.24
C ILE A 19 -20.20 -14.63 1.58
N VAL A 20 -19.56 -15.52 2.35
CA VAL A 20 -18.53 -16.45 1.83
C VAL A 20 -19.08 -17.29 0.68
N SER A 21 -20.26 -17.87 0.84
CA SER A 21 -20.88 -18.70 -0.21
C SER A 21 -21.09 -17.94 -1.53
N ILE A 22 -21.59 -16.70 -1.46
CA ILE A 22 -21.83 -15.87 -2.65
C ILE A 22 -20.53 -15.46 -3.29
N LEU A 23 -19.57 -14.94 -2.50
CA LEU A 23 -18.32 -14.43 -3.05
C LEU A 23 -17.41 -15.54 -3.57
N SER A 24 -17.34 -16.69 -2.87
CA SER A 24 -16.55 -17.82 -3.35
C SER A 24 -17.11 -18.39 -4.66
N ALA A 25 -18.43 -18.52 -4.78
CA ALA A 25 -19.04 -18.92 -6.03
C ALA A 25 -18.79 -17.93 -7.17
N HIS A 26 -18.83 -16.61 -6.85
CA HIS A 26 -18.51 -15.55 -7.81
C HIS A 26 -17.04 -15.64 -8.27
N MET A 27 -16.08 -15.75 -7.36
CA MET A 27 -14.66 -15.89 -7.67
C MET A 27 -14.37 -17.17 -8.46
N SER A 28 -15.02 -18.30 -8.11
CA SER A 28 -14.90 -19.55 -8.87
C SER A 28 -15.40 -19.41 -10.31
N HIS A 29 -16.43 -18.59 -10.55
CA HIS A 29 -16.91 -18.30 -11.91
C HIS A 29 -15.87 -17.55 -12.76
N PHE A 30 -14.99 -16.75 -12.12
CA PHE A 30 -13.82 -16.11 -12.75
C PHE A 30 -12.61 -17.04 -12.85
N GLY A 31 -12.72 -18.30 -12.42
CA GLY A 31 -11.65 -19.30 -12.47
C GLY A 31 -10.70 -19.25 -11.26
N TYR A 32 -11.09 -18.61 -10.15
CA TYR A 32 -10.28 -18.60 -8.94
C TYR A 32 -10.54 -19.88 -8.12
N GLU A 33 -9.48 -20.60 -7.82
CA GLU A 33 -9.50 -21.83 -7.04
C GLU A 33 -9.35 -21.53 -5.54
N GLN A 34 -10.15 -22.22 -4.72
CA GLN A 34 -10.07 -22.07 -3.27
C GLN A 34 -8.76 -22.63 -2.75
N LEU A 35 -8.01 -21.81 -2.06
CA LEU A 35 -6.76 -22.17 -1.37
C LEU A 35 -6.92 -21.99 0.13
N ASP A 36 -6.49 -22.97 0.90
CA ASP A 36 -6.40 -22.87 2.35
C ASP A 36 -4.97 -22.46 2.75
N LEU A 37 -4.86 -21.37 3.49
CA LEU A 37 -3.60 -20.82 3.96
C LEU A 37 -3.52 -20.92 5.49
N PRO A 38 -2.34 -21.21 6.05
CA PRO A 38 -2.17 -21.36 7.49
C PRO A 38 -2.48 -20.06 8.24
N ILE A 39 -3.07 -20.20 9.45
CA ILE A 39 -3.33 -19.06 10.35
C ILE A 39 -2.01 -18.58 10.99
N LEU A 40 -1.09 -19.50 11.22
CA LEU A 40 0.20 -19.26 11.87
C LEU A 40 1.31 -19.54 10.85
N ASP A 41 2.21 -18.57 10.65
CA ASP A 41 3.34 -18.67 9.73
C ASP A 41 4.57 -17.99 10.35
N TYR A 42 5.75 -18.11 9.72
CA TYR A 42 6.94 -17.39 10.16
C TYR A 42 6.72 -15.88 10.09
N ALA A 43 7.11 -15.17 11.15
CA ALA A 43 6.95 -13.72 11.23
C ALA A 43 7.66 -13.01 10.07
N ASP A 44 8.83 -13.50 9.64
CA ASP A 44 9.59 -12.94 8.53
C ASP A 44 8.79 -12.88 7.22
N ASN A 45 7.88 -13.82 6.96
CA ASN A 45 7.04 -13.82 5.77
C ASN A 45 6.13 -12.58 5.71
N PHE A 46 5.72 -12.05 6.86
CA PHE A 46 4.88 -10.85 6.97
C PHE A 46 5.69 -9.57 7.11
N LEU A 47 6.94 -9.66 7.60
CA LEU A 47 7.82 -8.50 7.80
C LEU A 47 8.50 -8.04 6.51
N ILE A 48 8.64 -8.92 5.52
CA ILE A 48 9.16 -8.57 4.20
C ILE A 48 8.24 -7.50 3.58
N LYS A 49 8.75 -6.26 3.45
CA LYS A 49 8.01 -5.10 2.92
C LYS A 49 6.78 -4.67 3.73
N ALA A 50 6.66 -5.10 4.99
CA ALA A 50 5.78 -4.44 5.94
C ALA A 50 6.36 -3.05 6.27
N GLY A 51 5.57 -2.00 6.17
CA GLY A 51 5.96 -0.70 6.71
C GLY A 51 6.07 -0.74 8.23
N ASP A 52 6.80 0.21 8.82
CA ASP A 52 7.05 0.27 10.28
C ASP A 52 5.74 0.22 11.11
N GLN A 53 4.64 0.69 10.57
CA GLN A 53 3.33 0.66 11.25
C GLN A 53 2.79 -0.77 11.40
N ILE A 54 2.94 -1.60 10.38
CA ILE A 54 2.46 -2.98 10.36
C ILE A 54 3.22 -3.85 11.35
N ILE A 55 4.52 -3.62 11.52
CA ILE A 55 5.36 -4.38 12.48
C ILE A 55 4.77 -4.33 13.88
N ASN A 56 4.26 -3.16 14.30
CA ASN A 56 3.65 -2.97 15.62
C ASN A 56 2.23 -3.57 15.73
N GLN A 57 1.62 -3.92 14.62
CA GLN A 57 0.26 -4.49 14.55
C GLN A 57 0.26 -6.03 14.47
N LEU A 58 1.43 -6.65 14.24
CA LEU A 58 1.54 -8.10 14.17
C LEU A 58 1.45 -8.74 15.57
N PHE A 59 0.71 -9.85 15.65
CA PHE A 59 0.78 -10.76 16.79
C PHE A 59 1.92 -11.74 16.56
N VAL A 60 3.08 -11.47 17.16
CA VAL A 60 4.29 -12.27 17.05
C VAL A 60 4.53 -13.05 18.34
N PHE A 61 4.94 -14.33 18.20
CA PHE A 61 5.26 -15.23 19.30
C PHE A 61 6.60 -15.91 19.03
N GLU A 62 7.35 -16.16 20.10
CA GLU A 62 8.48 -17.04 20.02
C GLU A 62 8.09 -18.48 20.32
N ARG A 63 8.40 -19.40 19.44
CA ARG A 63 8.19 -20.84 19.63
C ARG A 63 9.41 -21.62 19.17
N LEU A 64 10.04 -22.36 20.10
CA LEU A 64 11.23 -23.19 19.84
C LEU A 64 12.38 -22.41 19.16
N GLY A 65 12.61 -21.16 19.59
CA GLY A 65 13.64 -20.29 19.02
C GLY A 65 13.29 -19.67 17.64
N GLN A 66 12.04 -19.83 17.19
CA GLN A 66 11.55 -19.24 15.94
C GLN A 66 10.46 -18.21 16.22
N GLN A 67 10.53 -17.10 15.49
CA GLN A 67 9.48 -16.08 15.52
C GLN A 67 8.36 -16.48 14.55
N VAL A 68 7.16 -16.66 15.08
CA VAL A 68 5.97 -16.97 14.32
C VAL A 68 4.92 -15.89 14.57
N ALA A 69 4.02 -15.66 13.62
CA ALA A 69 2.97 -14.66 13.73
C ALA A 69 1.62 -15.21 13.28
N LEU A 70 0.54 -14.68 13.87
CA LEU A 70 -0.80 -14.83 13.32
C LEU A 70 -0.89 -14.01 12.03
N ARG A 71 -1.48 -14.58 10.99
CA ARG A 71 -1.60 -13.92 9.68
C ARG A 71 -2.41 -12.62 9.80
N PRO A 72 -1.86 -11.47 9.41
CA PRO A 72 -2.59 -10.20 9.37
C PRO A 72 -3.43 -10.05 8.10
N GLU A 73 -3.06 -10.79 7.05
CA GLU A 73 -3.67 -10.81 5.72
C GLU A 73 -3.27 -12.09 4.96
N PHE A 74 -3.72 -12.26 3.72
CA PHE A 74 -3.47 -13.48 2.94
C PHE A 74 -2.34 -13.33 1.92
N THR A 75 -2.11 -12.12 1.40
CA THR A 75 -1.24 -11.85 0.24
C THR A 75 0.19 -12.34 0.47
N ALA A 76 0.78 -12.05 1.64
CA ALA A 76 2.15 -12.46 1.95
C ALA A 76 2.31 -13.98 1.95
N SER A 77 1.39 -14.70 2.61
CA SER A 77 1.41 -16.17 2.65
C SER A 77 1.15 -16.77 1.27
N ALA A 78 0.25 -16.19 0.46
CA ALA A 78 -0.03 -16.64 -0.90
C ALA A 78 1.18 -16.43 -1.82
N ALA A 79 1.80 -15.25 -1.78
CA ALA A 79 3.00 -14.94 -2.57
C ALA A 79 4.17 -15.88 -2.23
N HIS A 80 4.39 -16.13 -0.93
CA HIS A 80 5.43 -17.05 -0.45
C HIS A 80 5.17 -18.50 -0.92
N LEU A 81 3.93 -18.95 -0.83
CA LEU A 81 3.54 -20.29 -1.33
C LEU A 81 3.76 -20.40 -2.84
N TYR A 82 3.35 -19.37 -3.61
CA TYR A 82 3.55 -19.32 -5.06
C TYR A 82 5.03 -19.41 -5.40
N ALA A 83 5.89 -18.60 -4.78
CA ALA A 83 7.34 -18.59 -5.04
C ALA A 83 8.02 -19.93 -4.76
N LYS A 84 7.48 -20.74 -3.83
CA LYS A 84 7.99 -22.09 -3.49
C LYS A 84 7.34 -23.21 -4.25
N SER A 85 6.24 -22.95 -4.94
CA SER A 85 5.49 -23.99 -5.64
C SER A 85 6.02 -24.25 -7.05
N SER A 86 5.60 -25.36 -7.65
CA SER A 86 5.82 -25.65 -9.07
C SER A 86 5.06 -24.73 -10.02
N ALA A 87 4.10 -23.95 -9.50
CA ALA A 87 3.35 -22.95 -10.25
C ALA A 87 4.12 -21.62 -10.44
N SER A 88 5.34 -21.50 -9.86
CA SER A 88 6.17 -20.31 -10.03
C SER A 88 6.45 -20.06 -11.53
N GLY A 89 6.04 -18.87 -12.01
CA GLY A 89 6.11 -18.49 -13.42
C GLY A 89 4.83 -18.78 -14.22
N GLU A 90 3.84 -19.47 -13.65
CA GLU A 90 2.54 -19.69 -14.28
C GLU A 90 1.48 -18.70 -13.74
N CYS A 91 0.46 -18.42 -14.57
CA CYS A 91 -0.67 -17.61 -14.13
C CYS A 91 -1.56 -18.43 -13.21
N THR A 92 -1.71 -17.98 -11.96
CA THR A 92 -2.59 -18.61 -10.97
C THR A 92 -3.66 -17.65 -10.50
N ARG A 93 -4.85 -18.19 -10.21
CA ARG A 93 -5.98 -17.49 -9.63
C ARG A 93 -6.40 -18.20 -8.36
N TRP A 94 -6.09 -17.62 -7.22
CA TRP A 94 -6.41 -18.18 -5.92
C TRP A 94 -7.40 -17.30 -5.16
N GLN A 95 -8.30 -17.93 -4.42
CA GLN A 95 -9.22 -17.27 -3.49
C GLN A 95 -9.08 -17.86 -2.11
N PHE A 96 -9.29 -17.05 -1.09
CA PHE A 96 -9.24 -17.46 0.31
C PHE A 96 -10.26 -16.73 1.16
N ASN A 97 -10.59 -17.35 2.26
CA ASN A 97 -11.42 -16.74 3.29
C ASN A 97 -11.02 -17.26 4.67
N GLY A 98 -11.20 -16.45 5.70
CA GLY A 98 -10.89 -16.84 7.07
C GLY A 98 -10.60 -15.66 7.98
N GLU A 99 -10.21 -15.96 9.19
CA GLU A 99 -9.82 -14.98 10.18
C GLU A 99 -8.45 -14.41 9.86
N VAL A 100 -8.30 -13.10 10.05
CA VAL A 100 -7.03 -12.35 10.03
C VAL A 100 -6.91 -11.57 11.35
N PHE A 101 -5.68 -11.28 11.77
CA PHE A 101 -5.41 -10.81 13.12
C PHE A 101 -4.54 -9.57 13.10
N GLU A 102 -4.96 -8.54 13.82
CA GLU A 102 -4.28 -7.26 13.87
C GLU A 102 -4.39 -6.63 15.25
N ASN A 103 -3.27 -6.22 15.82
CA ASN A 103 -3.23 -5.48 17.08
C ASN A 103 -3.50 -3.99 16.78
N ASN A 104 -4.75 -3.60 16.81
CA ASN A 104 -5.15 -2.22 16.54
C ASN A 104 -5.64 -1.49 17.81
N SER A 105 -5.69 -0.16 17.75
CA SER A 105 -6.11 0.70 18.85
C SER A 105 -7.59 0.54 19.25
N LYS A 106 -8.41 -0.09 18.40
CA LYS A 106 -9.84 -0.34 18.66
C LYS A 106 -10.10 -1.63 19.46
N ASN A 107 -9.04 -2.40 19.77
CA ASN A 107 -9.14 -3.73 20.39
C ASN A 107 -9.96 -4.74 19.57
N GLU A 108 -10.05 -4.54 18.27
CA GLU A 108 -10.65 -5.46 17.30
C GLU A 108 -9.55 -6.33 16.70
N TYR A 109 -9.09 -7.31 17.47
CA TYR A 109 -7.90 -8.10 17.15
C TYR A 109 -8.12 -9.16 16.08
N GLN A 110 -9.35 -9.46 15.74
CA GLN A 110 -9.74 -10.50 14.80
C GLN A 110 -10.88 -10.02 13.91
N ARG A 111 -10.71 -10.20 12.62
CA ARG A 111 -11.77 -9.95 11.62
C ARG A 111 -11.82 -11.09 10.62
N TYR A 112 -12.96 -11.31 9.99
CA TYR A 112 -13.09 -12.26 8.90
C TYR A 112 -12.81 -11.55 7.57
N SER A 113 -11.91 -12.11 6.76
CA SER A 113 -11.52 -11.55 5.47
C SER A 113 -11.78 -12.56 4.35
N ILE A 114 -12.11 -12.03 3.17
CA ILE A 114 -12.28 -12.80 1.93
C ILE A 114 -11.45 -12.08 0.88
N GLY A 115 -10.63 -12.83 0.15
CA GLY A 115 -9.72 -12.24 -0.83
C GLY A 115 -9.46 -13.14 -2.02
N ALA A 116 -8.83 -12.58 -3.03
CA ALA A 116 -8.36 -13.27 -4.22
C ALA A 116 -7.05 -12.68 -4.70
N GLU A 117 -6.17 -13.53 -5.23
CA GLU A 117 -4.89 -13.14 -5.82
C GLU A 117 -4.78 -13.67 -7.24
N LEU A 118 -4.39 -12.80 -8.16
CA LEU A 118 -4.00 -13.13 -9.52
C LEU A 118 -2.48 -12.98 -9.60
N ILE A 119 -1.77 -14.08 -9.67
CA ILE A 119 -0.30 -14.11 -9.64
C ILE A 119 0.24 -14.66 -10.98
N GLY A 120 1.38 -14.13 -11.44
CA GLY A 120 2.00 -14.56 -12.70
C GLY A 120 1.40 -13.93 -13.95
N GLN A 121 0.47 -12.97 -13.83
CA GLN A 121 -0.13 -12.24 -14.95
C GLN A 121 0.13 -10.74 -14.82
N ASN A 122 0.61 -10.12 -15.88
CA ASN A 122 0.92 -8.70 -15.94
C ASN A 122 -0.02 -7.92 -16.87
N GLY A 123 -0.04 -6.59 -16.69
CA GLY A 123 -0.67 -5.65 -17.60
C GLY A 123 -2.06 -5.20 -17.19
N ILE A 124 -2.61 -4.32 -18.02
CA ILE A 124 -3.87 -3.61 -17.76
C ILE A 124 -5.10 -4.52 -17.62
N LEU A 125 -5.08 -5.69 -18.27
CA LEU A 125 -6.18 -6.67 -18.18
C LEU A 125 -6.22 -7.33 -16.81
N ALA A 126 -5.04 -7.64 -16.22
CA ALA A 126 -4.95 -8.24 -14.89
C ALA A 126 -5.46 -7.26 -13.82
N ASP A 127 -5.07 -5.99 -13.92
CA ASP A 127 -5.58 -4.95 -13.02
C ASP A 127 -7.10 -4.77 -13.14
N ALA A 128 -7.62 -4.72 -14.37
CA ALA A 128 -9.04 -4.59 -14.61
C ALA A 128 -9.83 -5.81 -14.10
N GLU A 129 -9.30 -7.04 -14.28
CA GLU A 129 -9.93 -8.27 -13.80
C GLU A 129 -10.11 -8.25 -12.27
N ILE A 130 -9.04 -7.93 -11.51
CA ILE A 130 -9.10 -7.91 -10.03
C ILE A 130 -10.06 -6.82 -9.52
N ILE A 131 -10.04 -5.63 -10.11
CA ILE A 131 -10.96 -4.56 -9.73
C ILE A 131 -12.41 -4.96 -10.05
N ALA A 132 -12.63 -5.53 -11.23
CA ALA A 132 -13.94 -5.99 -11.65
C ALA A 132 -14.45 -7.14 -10.77
N LEU A 133 -13.60 -8.11 -10.43
CA LEU A 133 -13.92 -9.19 -9.51
C LEU A 133 -14.44 -8.66 -8.17
N ALA A 134 -13.74 -7.69 -7.58
CA ALA A 134 -14.12 -7.11 -6.31
C ALA A 134 -15.44 -6.32 -6.40
N THR A 135 -15.59 -5.47 -7.42
CA THR A 135 -16.76 -4.60 -7.58
C THR A 135 -18.03 -5.39 -7.95
N THR A 136 -17.91 -6.34 -8.87
CA THR A 136 -19.05 -7.19 -9.25
C THR A 136 -19.43 -8.16 -8.13
N GLY A 137 -18.47 -8.57 -7.29
CA GLY A 137 -18.73 -9.32 -6.06
C GLY A 137 -19.62 -8.56 -5.08
N LEU A 138 -19.40 -7.26 -4.87
CA LEU A 138 -20.27 -6.43 -4.04
C LEU A 138 -21.71 -6.38 -4.59
N ARG A 139 -21.86 -6.23 -5.89
CA ARG A 139 -23.18 -6.24 -6.54
C ARG A 139 -23.91 -7.58 -6.37
N LYS A 140 -23.17 -8.71 -6.38
CA LYS A 140 -23.75 -10.03 -6.07
C LYS A 140 -24.26 -10.14 -4.63
N LEU A 141 -23.69 -9.37 -3.70
CA LEU A 141 -24.17 -9.24 -2.31
C LEU A 141 -25.34 -8.26 -2.18
N GLY A 142 -25.79 -7.62 -3.29
CA GLY A 142 -26.84 -6.60 -3.27
C GLY A 142 -26.35 -5.20 -2.89
N ILE A 143 -25.02 -5.00 -2.74
CA ILE A 143 -24.43 -3.70 -2.47
C ILE A 143 -24.19 -3.00 -3.81
N ASN A 144 -25.14 -2.17 -4.22
CA ASN A 144 -25.10 -1.45 -5.50
C ASN A 144 -24.57 -0.02 -5.36
N GLU A 145 -24.70 0.57 -4.18
CA GLU A 145 -24.24 1.92 -3.86
C GLU A 145 -22.90 1.84 -3.14
N PHE A 146 -21.82 1.95 -3.89
CA PHE A 146 -20.45 1.99 -3.36
C PHE A 146 -19.62 2.97 -4.17
N ARG A 147 -18.52 3.41 -3.59
CA ARG A 147 -17.49 4.20 -4.27
C ARG A 147 -16.25 3.34 -4.48
N LEU A 148 -15.72 3.36 -5.69
CA LEU A 148 -14.46 2.74 -6.08
C LEU A 148 -13.43 3.85 -6.27
N SER A 149 -12.54 4.04 -5.31
CA SER A 149 -11.39 4.94 -5.44
C SER A 149 -10.22 4.19 -6.05
N ILE A 150 -9.56 4.78 -7.06
CA ILE A 150 -8.43 4.15 -7.75
C ILE A 150 -7.27 5.14 -7.84
N GLY A 151 -6.08 4.70 -7.39
CA GLY A 151 -4.81 5.42 -7.49
C GLY A 151 -3.73 4.58 -8.16
N ASN A 152 -2.53 5.16 -8.25
CA ASN A 152 -1.38 4.48 -8.84
C ASN A 152 -0.10 4.79 -8.06
N ALA A 153 0.35 3.83 -7.24
CA ALA A 153 1.52 3.96 -6.39
C ALA A 153 2.83 4.03 -7.22
N GLU A 154 2.90 3.34 -8.37
CA GLU A 154 4.05 3.39 -9.26
C GLU A 154 4.26 4.79 -9.83
N LEU A 155 3.21 5.40 -10.37
CA LEU A 155 3.27 6.76 -10.90
C LEU A 155 3.66 7.77 -9.84
N THR A 156 3.11 7.68 -8.64
CA THR A 156 3.47 8.54 -7.52
C THR A 156 4.96 8.43 -7.19
N LYS A 157 5.49 7.21 -7.16
CA LYS A 157 6.91 6.96 -6.90
C LYS A 157 7.80 7.49 -8.04
N LEU A 158 7.48 7.18 -9.30
CA LEU A 158 8.23 7.64 -10.47
C LEU A 158 8.24 9.16 -10.58
N LEU A 159 7.13 9.82 -10.25
CA LEU A 159 7.07 11.29 -10.18
C LEU A 159 7.99 11.82 -9.09
N LEU A 160 8.01 11.18 -7.92
CA LEU A 160 8.89 11.57 -6.82
C LEU A 160 10.36 11.42 -7.19
N ASP A 161 10.74 10.38 -7.94
CA ASP A 161 12.10 10.16 -8.46
C ASP A 161 12.58 11.31 -9.34
N THR A 162 11.67 12.03 -10.04
CA THR A 162 12.04 13.18 -10.90
C THR A 162 12.57 14.39 -10.12
N PHE A 163 12.44 14.42 -8.80
CA PHE A 163 12.93 15.52 -7.96
C PHE A 163 14.37 15.33 -7.46
N ASP A 164 15.00 14.20 -7.78
CA ASP A 164 16.39 13.89 -7.38
C ASP A 164 16.60 14.04 -5.86
N LEU A 165 15.67 13.49 -5.10
CA LEU A 165 15.72 13.38 -3.63
C LEU A 165 16.27 12.01 -3.22
N ASP A 166 16.97 11.94 -2.10
CA ASP A 166 17.43 10.66 -1.55
C ASP A 166 16.24 9.80 -1.07
N THR A 167 16.42 8.48 -1.07
CA THR A 167 15.37 7.50 -0.75
C THR A 167 14.70 7.72 0.62
N ARG A 168 15.45 8.22 1.61
CA ARG A 168 14.88 8.48 2.95
C ARG A 168 13.95 9.69 2.92
N THR A 169 14.34 10.75 2.20
CA THR A 169 13.49 11.93 2.00
C THR A 169 12.25 11.59 1.19
N GLN A 170 12.36 10.76 0.17
CA GLN A 170 11.21 10.27 -0.59
C GLN A 170 10.24 9.47 0.31
N ARG A 171 10.75 8.54 1.12
CA ARG A 171 9.93 7.78 2.08
C ARG A 171 9.23 8.69 3.07
N PHE A 172 9.92 9.71 3.57
CA PHE A 172 9.33 10.71 4.46
C PHE A 172 8.14 11.39 3.81
N ILE A 173 8.28 11.89 2.56
CA ILE A 173 7.17 12.53 1.82
C ILE A 173 6.00 11.55 1.67
N LEU A 174 6.24 10.32 1.23
CA LEU A 174 5.19 9.32 1.03
C LEU A 174 4.48 8.97 2.34
N GLN A 175 5.20 8.87 3.44
CA GLN A 175 4.63 8.59 4.77
C GLN A 175 3.72 9.74 5.25
N GLU A 176 4.18 10.98 5.14
CA GLU A 176 3.40 12.17 5.51
C GLU A 176 2.14 12.32 4.63
N MET A 177 2.27 12.02 3.32
CA MET A 177 1.13 12.02 2.40
C MET A 177 0.07 10.99 2.79
N ARG A 178 0.46 9.77 3.17
CA ARG A 178 -0.46 8.72 3.63
C ARG A 178 -1.26 9.11 4.86
N GLN A 179 -0.65 9.91 5.74
CA GLN A 179 -1.31 10.43 6.94
C GLN A 179 -2.21 11.65 6.65
N HIS A 180 -2.40 12.01 5.37
CA HIS A 180 -3.17 13.18 4.94
C HIS A 180 -2.69 14.50 5.58
N ILE A 181 -1.40 14.59 5.87
CA ILE A 181 -0.79 15.78 6.45
C ILE A 181 -0.71 16.87 5.38
N THR A 182 -1.02 18.10 5.74
CA THR A 182 -0.92 19.25 4.84
C THR A 182 0.53 19.58 4.51
N SER A 183 0.78 20.10 3.32
CA SER A 183 2.14 20.44 2.86
C SER A 183 2.87 21.41 3.77
N GLY A 184 2.17 22.40 4.32
CA GLY A 184 2.77 23.29 5.34
C GLY A 184 3.31 22.50 6.52
N LYS A 185 2.55 21.55 7.05
CA LYS A 185 3.00 20.73 8.17
C LYS A 185 4.09 19.70 7.75
N ILE A 186 4.06 19.21 6.52
CA ILE A 186 5.15 18.38 5.98
C ILE A 186 6.46 19.18 5.94
N LEU A 187 6.41 20.46 5.54
CA LEU A 187 7.58 21.33 5.53
C LEU A 187 8.08 21.61 6.96
N ASP A 188 7.19 21.88 7.90
CA ASP A 188 7.54 22.08 9.31
C ASP A 188 8.16 20.82 9.93
N ASN A 189 7.58 19.64 9.68
CA ASN A 189 8.11 18.36 10.14
C ASN A 189 9.50 18.07 9.54
N PHE A 190 9.71 18.42 8.27
CA PHE A 190 11.02 18.29 7.63
C PHE A 190 12.05 19.21 8.28
N ASP A 191 11.72 20.46 8.50
CA ASP A 191 12.61 21.44 9.13
C ASP A 191 12.90 21.05 10.60
N GLN A 192 11.96 20.48 11.32
CA GLN A 192 12.17 19.93 12.66
C GLN A 192 13.07 18.69 12.65
N TYR A 193 12.92 17.80 11.66
CA TYR A 193 13.67 16.54 11.58
C TYR A 193 15.08 16.72 11.02
N TYR A 194 15.28 17.66 10.07
CA TYR A 194 16.55 17.93 9.40
C TYR A 194 17.14 19.31 9.74
N GLY A 195 16.44 20.10 10.55
CA GLY A 195 16.85 21.43 10.96
C GLY A 195 18.13 21.49 11.78
N GLU A 196 18.50 22.69 12.17
CA GLU A 196 19.79 22.98 12.79
C GLU A 196 19.97 22.27 14.14
N ASP A 197 20.74 21.19 14.17
CA ASP A 197 21.42 20.73 15.38
C ASP A 197 22.67 21.60 15.55
N GLU A 198 22.65 22.58 16.45
CA GLU A 198 23.85 23.38 16.83
C GLU A 198 25.04 22.50 17.19
N ILE A 199 24.80 21.31 17.73
CA ILE A 199 25.83 20.32 18.09
C ILE A 199 26.64 19.86 16.87
N ILE A 200 26.02 19.79 15.67
CA ILE A 200 26.69 19.30 14.46
C ILE A 200 27.68 20.35 13.91
N ARG A 201 27.40 21.64 14.06
CA ARG A 201 28.33 22.70 13.63
C ARG A 201 29.65 22.67 14.39
N HIS A 202 29.67 22.30 15.67
CA HIS A 202 30.89 22.24 16.49
C HIS A 202 31.76 21.04 16.19
N ILE A 203 31.21 19.96 15.62
CA ILE A 203 31.98 18.73 15.29
C ILE A 203 32.80 18.91 14.01
N HIS A 204 32.42 19.83 13.09
CA HIS A 204 33.13 20.03 11.81
C HIS A 204 34.39 20.88 11.91
N THR A 205 34.74 21.48 13.04
CA THR A 205 35.81 22.49 13.14
C THR A 205 37.09 22.02 13.83
N GLY A 206 37.18 20.77 14.29
CA GLY A 206 38.37 20.23 14.97
C GLY A 206 39.14 19.16 14.21
N PRO A 207 40.43 18.95 14.45
CA PRO A 207 41.18 17.81 13.93
C PRO A 207 40.62 16.52 14.52
N ILE A 208 40.17 15.63 13.64
CA ILE A 208 39.41 14.44 14.00
C ILE A 208 40.34 13.22 14.03
N ASP A 209 40.45 12.59 15.19
CA ASP A 209 41.07 11.28 15.32
C ASP A 209 40.08 10.19 14.90
N SER A 210 40.32 9.57 13.74
CA SER A 210 39.47 8.52 13.15
C SER A 210 39.40 7.22 13.97
N SER A 211 40.18 7.10 15.03
CA SER A 211 40.22 5.92 15.93
C SER A 211 39.21 6.01 17.07
N ILE A 212 38.57 7.15 17.29
CA ILE A 212 37.63 7.36 18.40
C ILE A 212 36.26 6.73 18.05
N SER A 213 35.81 5.80 18.86
CA SER A 213 34.48 5.21 18.81
C SER A 213 33.49 6.04 19.66
N ILE A 214 32.35 6.42 19.11
CA ILE A 214 31.28 7.13 19.84
C ILE A 214 30.13 6.13 20.08
N GLY A 215 30.14 5.52 21.26
CA GLY A 215 29.25 4.40 21.58
C GLY A 215 29.55 3.19 20.70
N ASN A 216 28.55 2.57 20.08
CA ASN A 216 28.68 1.40 19.19
C ASN A 216 29.03 1.75 17.74
N ARG A 217 29.41 3.01 17.43
CA ARG A 217 29.63 3.49 16.06
C ARG A 217 31.06 3.98 15.86
N THR A 218 31.56 3.72 14.65
CA THR A 218 32.81 4.30 14.19
C THR A 218 32.64 5.78 13.84
N TRP A 219 33.73 6.55 13.99
CA TRP A 219 33.70 7.96 13.59
C TRP A 219 33.34 8.15 12.11
N LYS A 220 33.75 7.24 11.23
CA LYS A 220 33.37 7.26 9.82
C LYS A 220 31.86 7.18 9.63
N GLU A 221 31.18 6.29 10.34
CA GLU A 221 29.70 6.19 10.26
C GLU A 221 29.01 7.44 10.78
N VAL A 222 29.60 8.15 11.76
CA VAL A 222 29.09 9.41 12.27
C VAL A 222 29.26 10.51 11.23
N THR A 223 30.46 10.66 10.64
CA THR A 223 30.75 11.69 9.61
C THR A 223 29.94 11.47 8.33
N ASP A 224 29.77 10.21 7.90
CA ASP A 224 28.92 9.87 6.75
C ASP A 224 27.45 10.27 6.99
N ARG A 225 26.94 10.06 8.19
CA ARG A 225 25.57 10.50 8.58
C ARG A 225 25.43 12.02 8.60
N ILE A 226 26.42 12.73 9.12
CA ILE A 226 26.43 14.20 9.14
C ILE A 226 26.45 14.72 7.70
N SER A 227 27.30 14.21 6.85
CA SER A 227 27.39 14.59 5.44
C SER A 227 26.07 14.34 4.69
N GLN A 228 25.43 13.20 4.95
CA GLN A 228 24.11 12.91 4.37
C GLN A 228 23.03 13.87 4.90
N LYS A 229 23.07 14.25 6.18
CA LYS A 229 22.12 15.22 6.76
C LYS A 229 22.31 16.61 6.14
N ASP A 230 23.56 17.05 5.97
CA ASP A 230 23.86 18.31 5.30
C ASP A 230 23.42 18.33 3.85
N LYS A 231 23.64 17.22 3.11
CA LYS A 231 23.12 17.08 1.74
C LYS A 231 21.61 17.26 1.68
N ARG A 232 20.87 16.60 2.58
CA ARG A 232 19.39 16.74 2.65
C ARG A 232 18.95 18.15 2.94
N ARG A 233 19.64 18.86 3.82
CA ARG A 233 19.37 20.28 4.12
C ARG A 233 19.62 21.16 2.90
N ASN A 234 20.68 20.90 2.13
CA ASN A 234 20.96 21.60 0.88
C ASN A 234 19.93 21.30 -0.21
N ASP A 235 19.30 20.12 -0.18
CA ASP A 235 18.22 19.71 -1.07
C ASP A 235 16.82 20.24 -0.67
N ARG A 236 16.73 21.08 0.39
CA ARG A 236 15.45 21.66 0.84
C ARG A 236 14.64 22.32 -0.27
N GLY A 237 15.31 22.96 -1.22
CA GLY A 237 14.65 23.56 -2.38
C GLY A 237 13.98 22.51 -3.29
N LYS A 238 14.60 21.34 -3.47
CA LYS A 238 14.03 20.22 -4.21
C LYS A 238 12.84 19.61 -3.43
N PHE A 239 13.00 19.48 -2.11
CA PHE A 239 11.96 18.98 -1.22
C PHE A 239 10.70 19.85 -1.28
N VAL A 240 10.84 21.19 -1.16
CA VAL A 240 9.72 22.13 -1.27
C VAL A 240 9.01 21.98 -2.61
N LYS A 241 9.76 21.89 -3.71
CA LYS A 241 9.19 21.69 -5.06
C LYS A 241 8.43 20.37 -5.16
N ALA A 242 8.94 19.29 -4.57
CA ALA A 242 8.27 18.00 -4.55
C ALA A 242 6.96 18.09 -3.76
N VAL A 243 6.99 18.62 -2.54
CA VAL A 243 5.80 18.73 -1.68
C VAL A 243 4.72 19.58 -2.35
N THR A 244 5.09 20.74 -2.94
CA THR A 244 4.13 21.59 -3.67
C THR A 244 3.54 20.87 -4.88
N PHE A 245 4.36 20.15 -5.66
CA PHE A 245 3.86 19.35 -6.78
C PHE A 245 2.88 18.27 -6.33
N PHE A 246 3.15 17.62 -5.22
CA PHE A 246 2.28 16.59 -4.70
C PHE A 246 0.99 17.13 -4.06
N ASP A 247 0.93 18.42 -3.70
CA ASP A 247 -0.33 19.09 -3.39
C ASP A 247 -1.23 19.17 -4.63
N ASP A 248 -0.68 19.61 -5.75
CA ASP A 248 -1.41 19.64 -7.02
C ASP A 248 -1.83 18.24 -7.44
N TRP A 249 -0.92 17.25 -7.34
CA TRP A 249 -1.18 15.84 -7.67
C TRP A 249 -2.36 15.26 -6.89
N ARG A 250 -2.37 15.40 -5.57
CA ARG A 250 -3.44 14.87 -4.72
C ARG A 250 -4.75 15.66 -4.78
N SER A 251 -4.69 16.92 -5.21
CA SER A 251 -5.88 17.75 -5.40
C SER A 251 -6.75 17.25 -6.56
N ILE A 252 -6.15 16.53 -7.52
CA ILE A 252 -6.85 15.95 -8.66
C ILE A 252 -7.61 14.70 -8.18
N THR A 253 -8.85 14.91 -7.73
CA THR A 253 -9.71 13.83 -7.24
C THR A 253 -11.09 13.97 -7.87
N GLY A 254 -11.65 12.88 -8.38
CA GLY A 254 -13.02 12.88 -8.90
C GLY A 254 -13.24 12.02 -10.14
N ASP A 255 -14.06 12.53 -11.03
CA ASP A 255 -14.43 11.88 -12.28
C ASP A 255 -13.21 11.47 -13.13
N PRO A 256 -13.19 10.25 -13.73
CA PRO A 256 -12.06 9.77 -14.49
C PRO A 256 -11.66 10.68 -15.65
N ALA A 257 -12.60 11.11 -16.49
CA ALA A 257 -12.28 11.87 -17.70
C ALA A 257 -11.63 13.22 -17.37
N GLN A 258 -12.18 13.94 -16.38
CA GLN A 258 -11.61 15.21 -15.93
C GLN A 258 -10.26 15.00 -15.21
N SER A 259 -10.17 14.00 -14.34
CA SER A 259 -8.95 13.74 -13.59
C SER A 259 -7.78 13.37 -14.51
N PHE A 260 -7.95 12.47 -15.49
CA PHE A 260 -6.89 12.12 -16.42
C PHE A 260 -6.46 13.28 -17.31
N LYS A 261 -7.37 14.19 -17.66
CA LYS A 261 -7.02 15.42 -18.39
C LYS A 261 -6.09 16.33 -17.56
N GLU A 262 -6.34 16.47 -16.27
CA GLU A 262 -5.51 17.27 -15.35
C GLU A 262 -4.18 16.59 -15.02
N LEU A 263 -4.20 15.29 -14.70
CA LEU A 263 -2.99 14.49 -14.48
C LEU A 263 -2.04 14.56 -15.67
N ARG A 264 -2.56 14.46 -16.88
CA ARG A 264 -1.77 14.56 -18.11
C ARG A 264 -1.05 15.91 -18.24
N ARG A 265 -1.68 17.01 -17.81
CA ARG A 265 -1.04 18.34 -17.79
C ARG A 265 0.13 18.41 -16.81
N LEU A 266 0.03 17.77 -15.66
CA LEU A 266 1.12 17.72 -14.68
C LEU A 266 2.31 16.86 -15.13
N VAL A 267 2.01 15.77 -15.85
CA VAL A 267 3.02 14.76 -16.21
C VAL A 267 3.74 15.07 -17.51
N ILE A 268 3.10 15.76 -18.47
CA ILE A 268 3.59 15.93 -19.85
C ILE A 268 4.97 16.60 -19.97
N LEU A 269 5.33 17.45 -19.01
CA LEU A 269 6.61 18.17 -19.02
C LEU A 269 7.74 17.42 -18.30
N ARG A 270 7.49 16.18 -17.83
CA ARG A 270 8.46 15.48 -17.00
C ARG A 270 9.22 14.36 -17.70
N ASN A 271 8.53 13.32 -18.13
CA ASN A 271 9.17 12.16 -18.74
C ASN A 271 8.18 11.40 -19.63
N SER A 272 8.65 10.85 -20.76
CA SER A 272 7.86 10.04 -21.70
C SER A 272 7.29 8.77 -21.04
N ASP A 273 8.06 8.11 -20.18
CA ASP A 273 7.66 6.87 -19.52
C ASP A 273 6.47 7.09 -18.58
N LEU A 274 6.43 8.26 -17.91
CA LEU A 274 5.29 8.64 -17.06
C LEU A 274 4.02 8.84 -17.88
N ILE A 275 4.12 9.36 -19.09
CA ILE A 275 2.98 9.52 -20.00
C ILE A 275 2.41 8.16 -20.39
N GLN A 276 3.28 7.20 -20.70
CA GLN A 276 2.85 5.84 -21.05
C GLN A 276 2.15 5.15 -19.86
N LYS A 277 2.75 5.23 -18.67
CA LYS A 277 2.16 4.67 -17.45
C LYS A 277 0.81 5.31 -17.10
N LEU A 278 0.67 6.61 -17.29
CA LEU A 278 -0.60 7.30 -17.13
C LEU A 278 -1.65 6.82 -18.16
N ALA A 279 -1.24 6.62 -19.42
CA ALA A 279 -2.10 6.09 -20.46
C ALA A 279 -2.54 4.64 -20.18
N ASP A 280 -1.67 3.82 -19.63
CA ASP A 280 -1.99 2.44 -19.24
C ASP A 280 -2.99 2.42 -18.07
N TRP A 281 -2.82 3.31 -17.10
CA TRP A 281 -3.80 3.47 -16.01
C TRP A 281 -5.18 3.91 -16.55
N GLU A 282 -5.21 4.93 -17.42
CA GLU A 282 -6.47 5.37 -18.07
C GLU A 282 -7.14 4.24 -18.84
N LYS A 283 -6.38 3.43 -19.60
CA LYS A 283 -6.91 2.26 -20.30
C LYS A 283 -7.47 1.21 -19.34
N THR A 284 -6.83 0.98 -18.19
CA THR A 284 -7.37 0.06 -17.17
C THR A 284 -8.75 0.52 -16.72
N ILE A 285 -8.93 1.83 -16.47
CA ILE A 285 -10.24 2.38 -16.09
C ILE A 285 -11.27 2.18 -17.20
N GLN A 286 -10.90 2.44 -18.46
CA GLN A 286 -11.79 2.23 -19.60
C GLN A 286 -12.22 0.76 -19.76
N LEU A 287 -11.31 -0.19 -19.48
CA LEU A 287 -11.62 -1.62 -19.54
C LEU A 287 -12.66 -2.06 -18.50
N LEU A 288 -12.81 -1.34 -17.39
CA LEU A 288 -13.77 -1.70 -16.34
C LEU A 288 -15.21 -1.67 -16.85
N SER A 289 -15.52 -0.85 -17.87
CA SER A 289 -16.84 -0.84 -18.51
C SER A 289 -17.20 -2.17 -19.17
N ASN A 290 -16.19 -2.91 -19.68
CA ASN A 290 -16.39 -4.23 -20.28
C ASN A 290 -16.74 -5.31 -19.26
N PHE A 291 -16.55 -5.03 -17.98
CA PHE A 291 -16.89 -5.87 -16.84
C PHE A 291 -18.13 -5.35 -16.08
N ASP A 292 -18.97 -4.53 -16.73
CA ASP A 292 -20.15 -3.95 -16.13
C ASP A 292 -19.88 -3.08 -14.88
N VAL A 293 -18.71 -2.50 -14.74
CA VAL A 293 -18.39 -1.54 -13.68
C VAL A 293 -18.74 -0.13 -14.18
N PRO A 294 -19.78 0.54 -13.63
CA PRO A 294 -20.19 1.85 -14.11
C PRO A 294 -19.15 2.90 -13.77
N GLU A 295 -18.88 3.82 -14.70
CA GLU A 295 -17.94 4.93 -14.45
C GLU A 295 -18.38 5.81 -13.28
N SER A 296 -19.69 5.94 -13.05
CA SER A 296 -20.27 6.73 -11.97
C SER A 296 -19.87 6.31 -10.55
N VAL A 297 -19.40 5.08 -10.35
CA VAL A 297 -18.90 4.64 -9.05
C VAL A 297 -17.40 4.89 -8.89
N ILE A 298 -16.69 5.23 -9.97
CA ILE A 298 -15.24 5.37 -10.01
C ILE A 298 -14.84 6.80 -9.61
N THR A 299 -13.90 6.89 -8.69
CA THR A 299 -13.24 8.13 -8.30
C THR A 299 -11.74 7.96 -8.47
N ILE A 300 -11.11 8.77 -9.29
CA ILE A 300 -9.65 8.82 -9.37
C ILE A 300 -9.12 9.54 -8.14
N LYS A 301 -8.16 8.91 -7.49
CA LYS A 301 -7.46 9.42 -6.31
C LYS A 301 -5.97 9.11 -6.44
N PRO A 302 -5.18 9.96 -7.11
CA PRO A 302 -3.81 9.66 -7.53
C PRO A 302 -2.87 9.29 -6.39
N ASP A 303 -3.11 9.86 -5.20
CA ASP A 303 -2.33 9.64 -3.99
C ASP A 303 -2.87 8.48 -3.13
N LEU A 304 -3.83 7.71 -3.64
CA LEU A 304 -4.39 6.61 -2.88
C LEU A 304 -3.28 5.64 -2.46
N ALA A 305 -3.10 5.49 -1.17
CA ALA A 305 -2.19 4.54 -0.57
C ALA A 305 -2.96 3.70 0.47
N ARG A 306 -2.59 2.44 0.60
CA ARG A 306 -3.11 1.54 1.62
C ARG A 306 -2.03 1.28 2.67
N ASP A 307 -2.40 0.69 3.78
CA ASP A 307 -1.52 0.48 4.94
C ASP A 307 -0.27 -0.35 4.62
N TRP A 308 -0.36 -1.24 3.63
CA TRP A 308 0.74 -2.09 3.19
C TRP A 308 1.63 -1.41 2.14
N GLU A 309 2.95 -1.35 2.40
CA GLU A 309 3.93 -0.68 1.52
C GLU A 309 4.35 -1.51 0.29
N TYR A 310 3.80 -2.70 0.12
CA TYR A 310 4.19 -3.59 -0.97
C TYR A 310 3.54 -3.26 -2.32
N TYR A 311 2.56 -2.37 -2.37
CA TYR A 311 1.91 -2.02 -3.65
C TYR A 311 2.86 -1.29 -4.59
N THR A 312 2.93 -1.80 -5.84
CA THR A 312 3.88 -1.34 -6.88
C THR A 312 3.20 -0.82 -8.14
N GLY A 313 1.89 -0.72 -8.16
CA GLY A 313 1.12 -0.32 -9.33
C GLY A 313 -0.21 0.32 -8.96
N ILE A 314 -1.27 -0.09 -9.65
CA ILE A 314 -2.63 0.35 -9.33
C ILE A 314 -3.00 -0.10 -7.92
N VAL A 315 -3.66 0.81 -7.20
CA VAL A 315 -4.25 0.59 -5.87
C VAL A 315 -5.70 1.01 -5.92
N PHE A 316 -6.60 0.23 -5.31
CA PHE A 316 -8.02 0.56 -5.25
C PHE A 316 -8.63 0.32 -3.87
N GLU A 317 -9.71 1.02 -3.60
CA GLU A 317 -10.47 0.96 -2.36
C GLU A 317 -11.96 1.02 -2.64
N LEU A 318 -12.70 0.19 -1.95
CA LEU A 318 -14.15 0.10 -2.01
C LEU A 318 -14.74 0.63 -0.72
N ALA A 319 -15.61 1.63 -0.82
CA ALA A 319 -16.29 2.21 0.33
C ALA A 319 -17.81 2.19 0.14
N HIS A 320 -18.55 1.83 1.19
CA HIS A 320 -20.00 1.84 1.24
C HIS A 320 -20.44 2.53 2.53
N GLU A 321 -21.39 3.48 2.43
CA GLU A 321 -21.89 4.26 3.58
C GLU A 321 -20.77 4.92 4.42
N GLY A 322 -19.68 5.36 3.76
CA GLY A 322 -18.54 5.98 4.44
C GLY A 322 -17.56 5.00 5.09
N LEU A 323 -17.82 3.71 5.05
CA LEU A 323 -16.93 2.67 5.56
C LEU A 323 -16.11 2.04 4.43
N ILE A 324 -14.81 1.84 4.65
CA ILE A 324 -13.97 1.05 3.77
C ILE A 324 -14.29 -0.42 4.01
N ILE A 325 -14.79 -1.09 2.98
CA ILE A 325 -15.23 -2.49 3.03
C ILE A 325 -14.29 -3.45 2.30
N GLY A 326 -13.37 -2.93 1.50
CA GLY A 326 -12.40 -3.73 0.78
C GLY A 326 -11.43 -2.90 -0.03
N GLY A 327 -10.53 -3.57 -0.72
CA GLY A 327 -9.56 -2.96 -1.62
C GLY A 327 -8.37 -3.87 -1.87
N GLY A 328 -7.49 -3.45 -2.75
CA GLY A 328 -6.32 -4.19 -3.16
C GLY A 328 -5.42 -3.37 -4.07
N GLY A 329 -4.52 -4.05 -4.75
CA GLY A 329 -3.64 -3.42 -5.72
C GLY A 329 -2.55 -4.35 -6.21
N ARG A 330 -1.77 -3.90 -7.16
CA ARG A 330 -0.64 -4.63 -7.74
C ARG A 330 0.56 -4.64 -6.79
N PHE A 331 1.23 -5.80 -6.66
CA PHE A 331 2.36 -6.01 -5.75
C PHE A 331 3.52 -6.82 -6.37
N ASP A 332 3.90 -6.53 -7.60
CA ASP A 332 4.92 -7.27 -8.37
C ASP A 332 6.26 -7.49 -7.64
N GLY A 333 6.57 -6.66 -6.68
CA GLY A 333 7.82 -6.78 -5.93
C GLY A 333 7.82 -7.79 -4.78
N PHE A 334 6.77 -8.57 -4.57
CA PHE A 334 6.66 -9.53 -3.47
C PHE A 334 7.22 -10.92 -3.83
N ILE A 335 7.30 -11.21 -5.13
CA ILE A 335 7.70 -12.50 -5.72
C ILE A 335 9.00 -12.32 -6.48
#